data_a3326c2b4878539736ba1e370dcbf0bd
#
_entry.id   a3326c2b4878539736ba1e370dcbf0bd
#
_cell.length_a   1.000
_cell.length_b   1.000
_cell.length_c   1.000
_cell.angle_alpha   90.00
_cell.angle_beta   90.00
_cell.angle_gamma   90.00
#
_symmetry.space_group_name_H-M   'P 1'
#
loop_
_entity.id
_entity.type
_entity.pdbx_description
1 polymer ?
#
loop_
_entity_poly.entity_id
_entity_poly.type
_entity_poly.pdbx_seq_one_letter_code
_entity_poly.pdbx_strand_id
1 'polypeptide(L)'
;MLNPSHPLYKLSDKINWEKFDAASQPLYCQHNGRPSKPIRLMCGLLILKHLRNLSDESVVEQWSENAYYQYFCGMQEFIPAAPCASSELVHFRHRIGEEGIELIF
;
A
#
# COMPACT_ATOMS: atom_id res chain seq x y z
N MET A 1 -16.68 -4.59 13.10
CA MET A 1 -15.58 -5.57 13.05
C MET A 1 -15.46 -6.16 11.65
N LEU A 2 -14.27 -6.37 11.18
CA LEU A 2 -14.04 -6.88 9.83
C LEU A 2 -14.39 -8.35 9.70
N ASN A 3 -14.93 -8.72 8.55
CA ASN A 3 -15.28 -10.11 8.26
C ASN A 3 -14.05 -10.87 7.72
N PRO A 4 -13.57 -11.92 8.45
CA PRO A 4 -12.40 -12.68 7.98
C PRO A 4 -12.62 -13.41 6.65
N SER A 5 -13.86 -13.55 6.21
CA SER A 5 -14.17 -14.17 4.92
C SER A 5 -14.06 -13.20 3.75
N HIS A 6 -13.90 -11.90 4.02
CA HIS A 6 -13.76 -10.91 2.95
C HIS A 6 -12.48 -11.17 2.13
N PRO A 7 -12.54 -11.07 0.79
CA PRO A 7 -11.37 -11.35 -0.06
C PRO A 7 -10.12 -10.56 0.31
N LEU A 8 -10.25 -9.29 0.63
CA LEU A 8 -9.07 -8.47 1.01
C LEU A 8 -8.49 -8.89 2.35
N TYR A 9 -9.32 -9.30 3.30
CA TYR A 9 -8.85 -9.80 4.58
C TYR A 9 -8.01 -11.07 4.38
N LYS A 10 -8.53 -12.02 3.59
CA LYS A 10 -7.83 -13.25 3.30
C LYS A 10 -6.52 -13.01 2.54
N LEU A 11 -6.56 -12.12 1.56
CA LEU A 11 -5.37 -11.79 0.76
C LEU A 11 -4.29 -11.15 1.64
N SER A 12 -4.68 -10.23 2.53
CA SER A 12 -3.75 -9.60 3.46
C SER A 12 -3.00 -10.62 4.30
N ASP A 13 -3.70 -11.63 4.80
CA ASP A 13 -3.10 -12.67 5.63
C ASP A 13 -2.17 -13.60 4.84
N LYS A 14 -2.35 -13.70 3.54
CA LYS A 14 -1.53 -14.56 2.68
C LYS A 14 -0.25 -13.89 2.19
N ILE A 15 -0.22 -12.56 2.18
CA ILE A 15 0.94 -11.82 1.69
C ILE A 15 2.03 -11.79 2.77
N ASN A 16 3.26 -12.08 2.38
CA ASN A 16 4.41 -11.92 3.26
C ASN A 16 4.89 -10.46 3.18
N TRP A 17 4.29 -9.62 4.02
CA TRP A 17 4.59 -8.19 4.03
C TRP A 17 6.03 -7.88 4.43
N GLU A 18 6.62 -8.69 5.31
CA GLU A 18 8.00 -8.50 5.73
C GLU A 18 8.96 -8.68 4.56
N LYS A 19 8.66 -9.63 3.68
CA LYS A 19 9.47 -9.86 2.48
C LYS A 19 9.39 -8.67 1.53
N PHE A 20 8.19 -8.11 1.36
CA PHE A 20 8.01 -6.91 0.53
C PHE A 20 8.75 -5.72 1.12
N ASP A 21 8.65 -5.53 2.42
CA ASP A 21 9.33 -4.44 3.11
C ASP A 21 10.84 -4.55 2.94
N ALA A 22 11.40 -5.72 3.20
CA ALA A 22 12.84 -5.97 3.07
C ALA A 22 13.34 -5.78 1.64
N ALA A 23 12.56 -6.21 0.65
CA ALA A 23 12.95 -6.11 -0.76
C ALA A 23 12.79 -4.69 -1.31
N SER A 24 11.79 -3.95 -0.84
CA SER A 24 11.50 -2.59 -1.31
C SER A 24 12.39 -1.54 -0.65
N GLN A 25 12.79 -1.76 0.58
CA GLN A 25 13.55 -0.79 1.36
C GLN A 25 14.86 -0.35 0.70
N PRO A 26 15.70 -1.26 0.18
CA PRO A 26 16.92 -0.83 -0.52
C PRO A 26 16.65 0.01 -1.76
N LEU A 27 15.60 -0.31 -2.50
CA LEU A 27 15.22 0.43 -3.70
C LEU A 27 14.81 1.86 -3.36
N TYR A 28 14.09 2.03 -2.27
CA TYR A 28 13.62 3.34 -1.83
C TYR A 28 14.77 4.16 -1.21
N CYS A 29 15.56 3.53 -0.34
CA CYS A 29 16.61 4.22 0.41
C CYS A 29 17.80 4.67 -0.44
N GLN A 30 18.00 4.08 -1.62
CA GLN A 30 19.06 4.50 -2.54
C GLN A 30 18.90 5.95 -3.00
N HIS A 31 17.71 6.52 -2.84
CA HIS A 31 17.39 7.82 -3.41
C HIS A 31 17.16 8.93 -2.38
N ASN A 32 17.50 8.79 -1.15
CA ASN A 32 17.43 9.83 -0.12
C ASN A 32 16.80 9.40 1.19
N GLY A 33 17.18 8.24 1.66
CA GLY A 33 16.83 7.88 3.01
C GLY A 33 15.44 7.27 3.14
N ARG A 34 14.77 7.56 4.24
CA ARG A 34 13.54 6.85 4.62
C ARG A 34 12.31 7.40 3.91
N PRO A 35 11.37 6.52 3.51
CA PRO A 35 10.07 6.99 3.08
C PRO A 35 9.35 7.70 4.22
N SER A 36 8.60 8.76 3.88
CA SER A 36 7.80 9.49 4.85
C SER A 36 6.62 8.68 5.37
N LYS A 37 6.23 7.63 4.65
CA LYS A 37 5.13 6.72 5.00
C LYS A 37 5.63 5.28 5.03
N PRO A 38 4.99 4.39 5.84
CA PRO A 38 5.39 2.99 5.87
C PRO A 38 5.33 2.34 4.49
N ILE A 39 6.31 1.49 4.20
CA ILE A 39 6.36 0.78 2.91
C ILE A 39 5.12 -0.10 2.72
N ARG A 40 4.66 -0.78 3.76
CA ARG A 40 3.46 -1.60 3.69
C ARG A 40 2.24 -0.79 3.25
N LEU A 41 2.09 0.44 3.78
CA LEU A 41 1.00 1.32 3.39
C LEU A 41 1.06 1.63 1.89
N MET A 42 2.24 2.05 1.42
CA MET A 42 2.41 2.45 0.03
C MET A 42 2.26 1.27 -0.93
N CYS A 43 2.86 0.13 -0.60
CA CYS A 43 2.72 -1.09 -1.39
C CYS A 43 1.27 -1.58 -1.40
N GLY A 44 0.61 -1.52 -0.24
CA GLY A 44 -0.80 -1.89 -0.11
C GLY A 44 -1.69 -1.05 -1.01
N LEU A 45 -1.45 0.26 -1.06
CA LEU A 45 -2.20 1.17 -1.93
C LEU A 45 -2.01 0.82 -3.41
N LEU A 46 -0.78 0.51 -3.82
CA LEU A 46 -0.51 0.12 -5.21
C LEU A 46 -1.21 -1.18 -5.58
N ILE A 47 -1.19 -2.16 -4.69
CA ILE A 47 -1.88 -3.44 -4.91
C ILE A 47 -3.39 -3.22 -5.02
N LEU A 48 -3.97 -2.44 -4.11
CA LEU A 48 -5.41 -2.12 -4.12
C LEU A 48 -5.80 -1.39 -5.40
N LYS A 49 -4.98 -0.43 -5.80
CA LYS A 49 -5.19 0.31 -7.05
C LYS A 49 -5.29 -0.65 -8.23
N HIS A 50 -4.36 -1.60 -8.30
CA HIS A 50 -4.33 -2.59 -9.38
C HIS A 50 -5.52 -3.55 -9.32
N LEU A 51 -5.80 -4.10 -8.12
CA LEU A 51 -6.88 -5.08 -7.94
C LEU A 51 -8.27 -4.50 -8.24
N ARG A 52 -8.47 -3.22 -7.91
CA ARG A 52 -9.77 -2.55 -8.05
C ARG A 52 -9.82 -1.64 -9.28
N ASN A 53 -8.74 -1.59 -10.05
CA ASN A 53 -8.66 -0.75 -11.25
C ASN A 53 -8.97 0.72 -10.95
N LEU A 54 -8.29 1.27 -9.95
CA LEU A 54 -8.50 2.63 -9.48
C LEU A 54 -7.38 3.56 -9.92
N SER A 55 -7.66 4.87 -9.95
CA SER A 55 -6.63 5.88 -10.10
C SER A 55 -5.90 6.10 -8.78
N ASP A 56 -4.76 6.78 -8.81
CA ASP A 56 -4.01 7.13 -7.60
C ASP A 56 -4.89 7.95 -6.64
N GLU A 57 -5.66 8.89 -7.17
CA GLU A 57 -6.55 9.73 -6.37
C GLU A 57 -7.69 8.91 -5.77
N SER A 58 -8.30 8.03 -6.56
CA SER A 58 -9.44 7.22 -6.11
C SER A 58 -9.06 6.25 -5.01
N VAL A 59 -7.91 5.58 -5.12
CA VAL A 59 -7.50 4.63 -4.09
C VAL A 59 -7.22 5.32 -2.77
N VAL A 60 -6.60 6.50 -2.80
CA VAL A 60 -6.33 7.29 -1.61
C VAL A 60 -7.64 7.74 -0.95
N GLU A 61 -8.58 8.22 -1.75
CA GLU A 61 -9.88 8.66 -1.26
C GLU A 61 -10.69 7.52 -0.66
N GLN A 62 -10.78 6.39 -1.38
CA GLN A 62 -11.54 5.23 -0.91
C GLN A 62 -10.94 4.61 0.34
N TRP A 63 -9.62 4.67 0.49
CA TRP A 63 -8.93 4.13 1.66
C TRP A 63 -9.45 4.77 2.96
N SER A 64 -9.70 6.07 2.95
CA SER A 64 -10.18 6.79 4.13
C SER A 64 -11.59 6.35 4.57
N GLU A 65 -12.33 5.72 3.68
CA GLU A 65 -13.71 5.29 3.91
C GLU A 65 -13.86 3.78 4.05
N ASN A 66 -12.79 3.01 3.77
CA ASN A 66 -12.88 1.56 3.67
C ASN A 66 -11.98 0.85 4.68
N ALA A 67 -12.60 0.26 5.71
CA ALA A 67 -11.85 -0.43 6.77
C ALA A 67 -11.06 -1.64 6.25
N TYR A 68 -11.54 -2.32 5.22
CA TYR A 68 -10.80 -3.44 4.62
C TYR A 68 -9.54 -2.98 3.90
N TYR A 69 -9.60 -1.83 3.23
CA TYR A 69 -8.42 -1.24 2.61
C TYR A 69 -7.38 -0.90 3.68
N GLN A 70 -7.83 -0.33 4.79
CA GLN A 70 -6.93 0.03 5.89
C GLN A 70 -6.31 -1.22 6.53
N TYR A 71 -7.11 -2.25 6.76
CA TYR A 71 -6.60 -3.52 7.28
C TYR A 71 -5.54 -4.11 6.33
N PHE A 72 -5.83 -4.10 5.04
CA PHE A 72 -4.90 -4.59 4.01
C PHE A 72 -3.56 -3.86 4.07
N CYS A 73 -3.60 -2.56 4.33
CA CYS A 73 -2.41 -1.72 4.46
C CYS A 73 -1.77 -1.73 5.85
N GLY A 74 -2.25 -2.58 6.75
CA GLY A 74 -1.63 -2.79 8.06
C GLY A 74 -2.09 -1.88 9.18
N MET A 75 -3.21 -1.17 8.99
CA MET A 75 -3.73 -0.31 10.06
C MET A 75 -4.42 -1.14 11.13
N GLN A 76 -4.16 -0.82 12.38
CA GLN A 76 -4.78 -1.47 13.53
C GLN A 76 -6.03 -0.75 13.98
N GLU A 77 -6.14 0.54 13.66
CA GLU A 77 -7.28 1.37 14.00
C GLU A 77 -7.80 2.02 12.73
N PHE A 78 -9.11 2.27 12.68
CA PHE A 78 -9.70 2.96 11.54
C PHE A 78 -9.32 4.44 11.56
N ILE A 79 -8.76 4.93 10.46
CA ILE A 79 -8.33 6.32 10.31
C ILE A 79 -9.19 6.98 9.22
N PRO A 80 -10.13 7.87 9.60
CA PRO A 80 -11.02 8.52 8.62
C PRO A 80 -10.36 9.73 7.94
N ALA A 81 -9.19 9.50 7.36
CA ALA A 81 -8.43 10.55 6.70
C ALA A 81 -7.58 9.92 5.59
N ALA A 82 -7.18 10.72 4.62
CA ALA A 82 -6.34 10.23 3.53
C ALA A 82 -5.00 9.75 4.09
N PRO A 83 -4.50 8.59 3.62
CA PRO A 83 -3.23 8.03 4.13
C PRO A 83 -2.02 8.82 3.68
N CYS A 84 -2.14 9.47 2.51
CA CYS A 84 -1.09 10.28 1.91
C CYS A 84 -1.72 11.11 0.79
N ALA A 85 -0.96 12.01 0.20
CA ALA A 85 -1.39 12.67 -1.03
C ALA A 85 -1.22 11.71 -2.21
N SER A 86 -2.07 11.82 -3.24
CA SER A 86 -1.94 10.99 -4.43
C SER A 86 -0.58 11.16 -5.10
N SER A 87 -0.01 12.38 -5.03
CA SER A 87 1.33 12.66 -5.54
C SER A 87 2.41 11.86 -4.81
N GLU A 88 2.26 11.63 -3.51
CA GLU A 88 3.21 10.81 -2.75
C GLU A 88 3.21 9.37 -3.27
N LEU A 89 2.05 8.83 -3.61
CA LEU A 89 1.93 7.49 -4.16
C LEU A 89 2.62 7.39 -5.53
N VAL A 90 2.46 8.41 -6.37
CA VAL A 90 3.14 8.49 -7.67
C VAL A 90 4.65 8.52 -7.48
N HIS A 91 5.14 9.34 -6.55
CA HIS A 91 6.57 9.42 -6.24
C HIS A 91 7.12 8.10 -5.73
N PHE A 92 6.38 7.42 -4.87
CA PHE A 92 6.80 6.11 -4.36
C PHE A 92 6.94 5.11 -5.50
N ARG A 93 5.96 5.06 -6.40
CA ARG A 93 5.99 4.16 -7.55
C ARG A 93 7.21 4.40 -8.44
N HIS A 94 7.55 5.68 -8.66
CA HIS A 94 8.73 6.03 -9.45
C HIS A 94 10.02 5.66 -8.74
N ARG A 95 10.08 5.81 -7.42
CA ARG A 95 11.29 5.50 -6.65
C ARG A 95 11.60 4.02 -6.62
N ILE A 96 10.60 3.16 -6.47
CA ILE A 96 10.83 1.71 -6.47
C ILE A 96 11.09 1.17 -7.90
N GLY A 97 10.70 1.92 -8.93
CA GLY A 97 10.97 1.58 -10.32
C GLY A 97 10.34 0.29 -10.79
N GLU A 98 10.78 -0.20 -11.94
CA GLU A 98 10.25 -1.44 -12.53
C GLU A 98 10.49 -2.65 -11.64
N GLU A 99 11.64 -2.74 -11.03
CA GLU A 99 11.98 -3.87 -10.15
C GLU A 99 11.01 -3.96 -8.97
N GLY A 100 10.70 -2.82 -8.37
CA GLY A 100 9.74 -2.77 -7.27
C GLY A 100 8.33 -3.12 -7.72
N ILE A 101 7.92 -2.63 -8.89
CA ILE A 101 6.61 -2.93 -9.46
C ILE A 101 6.47 -4.43 -9.75
N GLU A 102 7.48 -5.04 -10.34
CA GLU A 102 7.48 -6.49 -10.60
C GLU A 102 7.38 -7.30 -9.32
N LEU A 103 8.01 -6.83 -8.27
CA LEU A 103 7.98 -7.50 -6.98
C LEU A 103 6.57 -7.48 -6.37
N ILE A 104 5.83 -6.38 -6.59
CA ILE A 104 4.46 -6.22 -6.08
C ILE A 104 3.47 -7.02 -6.92
N PHE A 105 3.66 -7.06 -8.21
CA PHE A 105 2.78 -7.72 -9.15
C PHE A 105 3.47 -8.90 -9.83
#